data_6e8b3565a92a7aa52280055ec2d5b623
#
_entry.id   6e8b3565a92a7aa52280055ec2d5b623
#
_cell.length_a   1.000
_cell.length_b   1.000
_cell.length_c   1.000
_cell.angle_alpha   90.00
_cell.angle_beta   90.00
_cell.angle_gamma   90.00
#
_symmetry.space_group_name_H-M   'P 1'
#
loop_
_entity.id
_entity.type
_entity.pdbx_description
1 polymer ?
#
loop_
_entity_poly.entity_id
_entity_poly.type
_entity_poly.pdbx_seq_one_letter_code
_entity_poly.pdbx_strand_id
1 'polypeptide(L)'
;MTAYDPQNPFAKILRGEFPCYKVYENDHVLAFLDIMPRCPGHTLVIPKAPARNILDIMPEDFAHVARAAHKIAAASMKAFKADGITVQQFNEPAGGQVVFHLHMHVMPRHNGVALLPPASRKEDGKVLEENAAKLKAALS
;
A
#
# COMPACT_ATOMS: atom_id res chain seq x y z
N MET A 1 4.70 23.90 3.37
CA MET A 1 4.04 22.64 3.01
C MET A 1 2.64 22.60 3.61
N THR A 2 1.70 22.01 2.89
CA THR A 2 0.31 21.88 3.36
C THR A 2 0.24 20.97 4.60
N ALA A 3 -0.57 21.36 5.58
CA ALA A 3 -0.77 20.55 6.78
C ALA A 3 -1.49 19.23 6.47
N TYR A 4 -1.26 18.23 7.33
CA TYR A 4 -1.95 16.95 7.22
C TYR A 4 -3.46 17.13 7.38
N ASP A 5 -4.22 16.57 6.45
CA ASP A 5 -5.69 16.57 6.49
C ASP A 5 -6.19 15.24 7.05
N PRO A 6 -6.78 15.22 8.25
CA PRO A 6 -7.29 13.98 8.84
C PRO A 6 -8.54 13.44 8.15
N GLN A 7 -9.09 14.14 7.17
CA GLN A 7 -10.23 13.67 6.38
C GLN A 7 -9.80 12.90 5.13
N ASN A 8 -8.50 12.65 4.94
CA ASN A 8 -8.05 11.84 3.80
C ASN A 8 -8.56 10.38 3.93
N PRO A 9 -8.72 9.68 2.78
CA PRO A 9 -9.30 8.33 2.80
C PRO A 9 -8.56 7.31 3.67
N PHE A 10 -7.24 7.41 3.75
CA PHE A 10 -6.45 6.43 4.53
C PHE A 10 -6.57 6.67 6.03
N ALA A 11 -6.65 7.92 6.46
CA ALA A 11 -6.98 8.23 7.85
C ALA A 11 -8.36 7.67 8.23
N LYS A 12 -9.33 7.74 7.31
CA LYS A 12 -10.66 7.16 7.52
C LYS A 12 -10.63 5.64 7.60
N ILE A 13 -9.76 4.98 6.84
CA ILE A 13 -9.53 3.54 6.97
C ILE A 13 -8.98 3.22 8.36
N LEU A 14 -7.99 3.98 8.83
CA LEU A 14 -7.40 3.77 10.15
C LEU A 14 -8.41 3.94 11.29
N ARG A 15 -9.39 4.84 11.13
CA ARG A 15 -10.45 5.05 12.12
C ARG A 15 -11.61 4.05 12.00
N GLY A 16 -11.58 3.16 11.00
CA GLY A 16 -12.66 2.21 10.76
C GLY A 16 -13.88 2.79 10.03
N GLU A 17 -13.79 4.02 9.50
CA GLU A 17 -14.89 4.66 8.77
C GLU A 17 -15.03 4.11 7.35
N PHE A 18 -13.91 3.69 6.73
CA PHE A 18 -13.91 3.04 5.42
C PHE A 18 -13.38 1.61 5.57
N PRO A 19 -13.94 0.65 4.83
CA PRO A 19 -13.41 -0.72 4.81
C PRO A 19 -12.12 -0.79 4.01
N CYS A 20 -11.34 -1.84 4.23
CA CYS A 20 -10.17 -2.15 3.42
C CYS A 20 -9.93 -3.66 3.38
N TYR A 21 -9.19 -4.11 2.37
CA TYR A 21 -8.77 -5.51 2.24
C TYR A 21 -7.40 -5.65 2.93
N LYS A 22 -7.43 -5.78 4.26
CA LYS A 22 -6.25 -5.81 5.10
C LYS A 22 -5.43 -7.08 4.85
N VAL A 23 -4.11 -6.94 4.72
CA VAL A 23 -3.18 -8.06 4.59
C VAL A 23 -2.22 -8.18 5.76
N TYR A 24 -1.91 -7.08 6.44
CA TYR A 24 -0.98 -7.06 7.56
C TYR A 24 -1.22 -5.83 8.43
N GLU A 25 -1.01 -5.98 9.72
CA GLU A 25 -1.15 -4.88 10.67
C GLU A 25 -0.28 -5.14 11.91
N ASN A 26 0.34 -4.09 12.43
CA ASN A 26 0.95 -4.10 13.75
C ASN A 26 0.66 -2.75 14.45
N ASP A 27 1.34 -2.46 15.56
CA ASP A 27 1.08 -1.22 16.30
C ASP A 27 1.43 0.05 15.52
N HIS A 28 2.24 -0.06 14.47
CA HIS A 28 2.80 1.10 13.76
C HIS A 28 2.32 1.27 12.33
N VAL A 29 1.87 0.19 11.70
CA VAL A 29 1.50 0.20 10.27
C VAL A 29 0.24 -0.61 10.00
N LEU A 30 -0.39 -0.28 8.87
CA LEU A 30 -1.46 -1.06 8.27
C LEU A 30 -1.11 -1.27 6.79
N ALA A 31 -1.26 -2.50 6.31
CA ALA A 31 -1.09 -2.81 4.89
C ALA A 31 -2.38 -3.41 4.33
N PHE A 32 -2.81 -2.92 3.19
CA PHE A 32 -4.06 -3.33 2.54
C PHE A 32 -3.92 -3.23 1.02
N LEU A 33 -4.79 -3.94 0.30
CA LEU A 33 -4.76 -3.92 -1.16
C LEU A 33 -5.31 -2.61 -1.71
N ASP A 34 -4.68 -2.12 -2.78
CA ASP A 34 -5.23 -1.03 -3.56
C ASP A 34 -6.47 -1.54 -4.29
N ILE A 35 -7.61 -0.86 -4.14
CA ILE A 35 -8.87 -1.26 -4.79
C ILE A 35 -8.89 -0.90 -6.28
N MET A 36 -7.97 -0.05 -6.71
CA MET A 36 -7.73 0.26 -8.12
C MET A 36 -6.29 -0.15 -8.49
N PRO A 37 -6.00 -1.47 -8.46
CA PRO A 37 -4.64 -1.96 -8.56
C PRO A 37 -4.04 -1.74 -9.95
N ARG A 38 -2.75 -1.45 -9.98
CA ARG A 38 -1.98 -1.39 -11.22
C ARG A 38 -1.50 -2.77 -11.67
N CYS A 39 -1.60 -3.75 -10.76
CA CYS A 39 -1.34 -5.16 -11.03
C CYS A 39 -2.00 -5.99 -9.91
N PRO A 40 -2.24 -7.30 -10.14
CA PRO A 40 -2.72 -8.16 -9.08
C PRO A 40 -1.76 -8.16 -7.89
N GLY A 41 -2.30 -8.00 -6.68
CA GLY A 41 -1.49 -7.97 -5.47
C GLY A 41 -0.90 -6.61 -5.10
N HIS A 42 -1.22 -5.56 -5.83
CA HIS A 42 -0.79 -4.19 -5.52
C HIS A 42 -1.21 -3.83 -4.10
N THR A 43 -0.22 -3.69 -3.21
CA THR A 43 -0.44 -3.45 -1.78
C THR A 43 0.06 -2.07 -1.40
N LEU A 44 -0.66 -1.43 -0.49
CA LEU A 44 -0.29 -0.14 0.11
C LEU A 44 0.09 -0.37 1.56
N VAL A 45 1.21 0.20 1.98
CA VAL A 45 1.67 0.17 3.38
C VAL A 45 1.62 1.59 3.91
N ILE A 46 0.84 1.80 4.97
CA ILE A 46 0.69 3.12 5.57
C ILE A 46 1.14 3.12 7.04
N PRO A 47 1.71 4.23 7.54
CA PRO A 47 1.93 4.39 8.97
C PRO A 47 0.60 4.70 9.66
N LYS A 48 0.47 4.28 10.93
CA LYS A 48 -0.66 4.71 11.76
C LYS A 48 -0.50 6.15 12.22
N ALA A 49 0.74 6.64 12.26
CA ALA A 49 1.03 8.03 12.56
C ALA A 49 0.48 8.95 11.45
N PRO A 50 -0.06 10.13 11.81
CA PRO A 50 -0.58 11.07 10.81
C PRO A 50 0.56 11.80 10.12
N ALA A 51 0.96 11.31 8.94
CA ALA A 51 1.99 11.91 8.12
C ALA A 51 1.47 12.09 6.70
N ARG A 52 1.65 13.29 6.14
CA ARG A 52 1.23 13.60 4.77
C ARG A 52 2.10 12.86 3.76
N ASN A 53 3.42 12.89 3.97
CA ASN A 53 4.38 12.22 3.10
C ASN A 53 5.76 12.14 3.77
N ILE A 54 6.81 11.88 2.99
CA ILE A 54 8.17 11.71 3.51
C ILE A 54 8.73 13.00 4.16
N LEU A 55 8.16 14.16 3.81
CA LEU A 55 8.69 15.46 4.27
C LEU A 55 8.30 15.76 5.73
N ASP A 56 7.22 15.18 6.24
CA ASP A 56 6.75 15.45 7.60
C ASP A 56 6.71 14.22 8.51
N ILE A 57 6.99 13.02 8.00
CA ILE A 57 6.99 11.80 8.83
C ILE A 57 8.23 11.77 9.74
N MET A 58 8.07 11.23 10.95
CA MET A 58 9.20 10.95 11.84
C MET A 58 10.01 9.79 11.29
N PRO A 59 11.36 9.85 11.34
CA PRO A 59 12.20 8.77 10.79
C PRO A 59 11.87 7.38 11.34
N GLU A 60 11.54 7.27 12.63
CA GLU A 60 11.19 6.00 13.26
C GLU A 60 9.90 5.41 12.66
N ASP A 61 8.92 6.26 12.38
CA ASP A 61 7.66 5.83 11.76
C ASP A 61 7.90 5.38 10.32
N PHE A 62 8.76 6.09 9.59
CA PHE A 62 9.12 5.70 8.23
C PHE A 62 9.87 4.36 8.22
N ALA A 63 10.72 4.13 9.22
CA ALA A 63 11.41 2.85 9.37
C ALA A 63 10.43 1.68 9.55
N HIS A 64 9.35 1.88 10.30
CA HIS A 64 8.31 0.86 10.44
C HIS A 64 7.60 0.58 9.12
N VAL A 65 7.33 1.60 8.32
CA VAL A 65 6.75 1.44 6.98
C VAL A 65 7.70 0.65 6.07
N ALA A 66 8.98 0.99 6.10
CA ALA A 66 9.98 0.31 5.27
C ALA A 66 10.13 -1.17 5.65
N ARG A 67 10.13 -1.49 6.94
CA ARG A 67 10.17 -2.88 7.42
C ARG A 67 8.96 -3.68 6.96
N ALA A 68 7.78 -3.09 7.06
CA ALA A 68 6.55 -3.74 6.60
C ALA A 68 6.55 -3.93 5.08
N ALA A 69 6.99 -2.92 4.33
CA ALA A 69 7.11 -3.03 2.87
C ALA A 69 8.06 -4.16 2.46
N HIS A 70 9.18 -4.29 3.15
CA HIS A 70 10.13 -5.38 2.94
C HIS A 70 9.45 -6.75 3.14
N LYS A 71 8.70 -6.89 4.23
CA LYS A 71 7.97 -8.13 4.56
C LYS A 71 6.91 -8.46 3.52
N ILE A 72 6.13 -7.44 3.10
CA ILE A 72 5.10 -7.59 2.08
C ILE A 72 5.72 -7.96 0.72
N ALA A 73 6.85 -7.36 0.37
CA ALA A 73 7.55 -7.65 -0.88
C ALA A 73 7.97 -9.13 -0.94
N ALA A 74 8.57 -9.65 0.13
CA ALA A 74 8.98 -11.05 0.21
C ALA A 74 7.76 -11.98 0.10
N ALA A 75 6.67 -11.67 0.79
CA ALA A 75 5.43 -12.44 0.71
C ALA A 75 4.81 -12.40 -0.68
N SER A 76 4.87 -11.23 -1.35
CA SER A 76 4.31 -11.05 -2.69
C SER A 76 5.02 -11.90 -3.74
N MET A 77 6.32 -12.09 -3.62
CA MET A 77 7.07 -12.98 -4.52
C MET A 77 6.49 -14.41 -4.49
N LYS A 78 6.19 -14.91 -3.30
CA LYS A 78 5.59 -16.25 -3.12
C LYS A 78 4.13 -16.27 -3.54
N ALA A 79 3.34 -15.32 -3.04
CA ALA A 79 1.90 -15.32 -3.19
C ALA A 79 1.47 -15.24 -4.66
N PHE A 80 2.20 -14.47 -5.46
CA PHE A 80 1.84 -14.21 -6.87
C PHE A 80 2.83 -14.84 -7.85
N LYS A 81 3.80 -15.62 -7.37
CA LYS A 81 4.84 -16.23 -8.22
C LYS A 81 5.48 -15.16 -9.11
N ALA A 82 5.82 -14.02 -8.49
CA ALA A 82 6.32 -12.86 -9.20
C ALA A 82 7.77 -13.03 -9.63
N ASP A 83 8.15 -12.32 -10.69
CA ASP A 83 9.53 -12.26 -11.19
C ASP A 83 10.33 -11.13 -10.53
N GLY A 84 9.65 -10.16 -9.96
CA GLY A 84 10.27 -9.02 -9.30
C GLY A 84 9.25 -8.18 -8.54
N ILE A 85 9.74 -7.11 -7.90
CA ILE A 85 8.91 -6.19 -7.11
C ILE A 85 9.25 -4.76 -7.50
N THR A 86 8.22 -3.94 -7.69
CA THR A 86 8.37 -2.49 -7.78
C THR A 86 7.86 -1.86 -6.49
N VAL A 87 8.67 -1.02 -5.88
CA VAL A 87 8.30 -0.24 -4.69
C VAL A 87 8.34 1.24 -5.07
N GLN A 88 7.27 1.97 -4.76
CA GLN A 88 7.15 3.40 -5.07
C GLN A 88 6.52 4.15 -3.90
N GLN A 89 6.96 5.41 -3.71
CA GLN A 89 6.39 6.30 -2.71
C GLN A 89 6.46 7.72 -3.29
N PHE A 90 5.36 8.47 -3.24
CA PHE A 90 5.23 9.77 -3.89
C PHE A 90 4.99 10.87 -2.86
N ASN A 91 5.53 12.07 -3.11
CA ASN A 91 5.50 13.20 -2.18
C ASN A 91 5.06 14.46 -2.90
N GLU A 92 3.94 15.03 -2.50
CA GLU A 92 3.28 16.20 -3.04
C GLU A 92 2.75 15.99 -4.48
N PRO A 93 1.83 16.82 -4.96
CA PRO A 93 1.25 16.64 -6.30
C PRO A 93 2.31 16.62 -7.41
N ALA A 94 3.34 17.47 -7.31
CA ALA A 94 4.42 17.50 -8.30
C ALA A 94 5.20 16.18 -8.34
N GLY A 95 5.25 15.45 -7.21
CA GLY A 95 5.90 14.15 -7.12
C GLY A 95 4.98 12.98 -7.46
N GLY A 96 3.72 13.24 -7.81
CA GLY A 96 2.76 12.21 -8.18
C GLY A 96 1.84 11.74 -7.06
N GLN A 97 1.86 12.40 -5.90
CA GLN A 97 1.01 12.00 -4.78
C GLN A 97 -0.45 12.42 -5.03
N VAL A 98 -1.38 11.50 -4.79
CA VAL A 98 -2.82 11.73 -4.98
C VAL A 98 -3.57 11.65 -3.64
N VAL A 99 -3.27 10.66 -2.78
CA VAL A 99 -3.83 10.57 -1.43
C VAL A 99 -2.78 11.09 -0.45
N PHE A 100 -3.20 12.02 0.41
CA PHE A 100 -2.26 12.78 1.26
C PHE A 100 -2.13 12.20 2.67
N HIS A 101 -1.91 10.93 2.72
CA HIS A 101 -1.40 10.16 3.85
C HIS A 101 -0.29 9.29 3.28
N LEU A 102 0.91 9.34 3.87
CA LEU A 102 2.07 8.62 3.34
C LEU A 102 1.71 7.16 3.09
N HIS A 103 2.04 6.65 1.93
CA HIS A 103 1.85 5.24 1.61
C HIS A 103 2.94 4.76 0.66
N MET A 104 3.42 3.54 0.91
CA MET A 104 4.40 2.89 0.07
C MET A 104 3.70 1.82 -0.74
N HIS A 105 3.82 1.91 -2.07
CA HIS A 105 3.27 0.91 -2.99
C HIS A 105 4.23 -0.27 -3.07
N VAL A 106 3.70 -1.48 -2.97
CA VAL A 106 4.45 -2.72 -3.20
C VAL A 106 3.71 -3.49 -4.28
N MET A 107 4.36 -3.68 -5.42
CA MET A 107 3.71 -4.26 -6.61
C MET A 107 4.50 -5.46 -7.13
N PRO A 108 3.92 -6.68 -7.05
CA PRO A 108 4.55 -7.85 -7.67
C PRO A 108 4.51 -7.72 -9.20
N ARG A 109 5.66 -7.96 -9.83
CA ARG A 109 5.83 -7.77 -11.26
C ARG A 109 6.12 -9.08 -11.97
N HIS A 110 5.63 -9.20 -13.20
CA HIS A 110 5.88 -10.36 -14.06
C HIS A 110 6.55 -9.89 -15.35
N ASN A 111 7.53 -10.66 -15.83
CA ASN A 111 8.26 -10.33 -17.05
C ASN A 111 7.28 -10.17 -18.22
N GLY A 112 7.44 -9.09 -18.98
CA GLY A 112 6.60 -8.79 -20.14
C GLY A 112 5.22 -8.23 -19.82
N VAL A 113 4.85 -8.04 -18.56
CA VAL A 113 3.56 -7.49 -18.13
C VAL A 113 3.74 -6.08 -17.61
N ALA A 114 3.14 -5.11 -18.31
CA ALA A 114 3.19 -3.70 -17.90
C ALA A 114 2.19 -3.43 -16.77
N LEU A 115 2.51 -2.43 -15.94
CA LEU A 115 1.55 -1.92 -14.96
C LEU A 115 0.41 -1.19 -15.67
N LEU A 116 -0.81 -1.31 -15.13
CA LEU A 116 -1.92 -0.47 -15.55
C LEU A 116 -1.65 0.98 -15.13
N PRO A 117 -2.25 1.97 -15.81
CA PRO A 117 -2.18 3.35 -15.34
C PRO A 117 -2.74 3.47 -13.93
N PRO A 118 -2.26 4.43 -13.11
CA PRO A 118 -2.78 4.63 -11.76
C PRO A 118 -4.28 4.91 -11.76
N ALA A 119 -5.00 4.31 -10.81
CA ALA A 119 -6.44 4.53 -10.59
C ALA A 119 -7.29 4.40 -11.85
N SER A 120 -6.90 3.50 -12.76
CA SER A 120 -7.57 3.36 -14.06
C SER A 120 -8.78 2.42 -14.01
N ARG A 121 -8.82 1.48 -13.06
CA ARG A 121 -9.86 0.47 -13.00
C ARG A 121 -10.05 -0.03 -11.55
N LYS A 122 -11.31 -0.08 -11.12
CA LYS A 122 -11.64 -0.68 -9.83
C LYS A 122 -11.71 -2.20 -9.98
N GLU A 123 -11.02 -2.92 -9.10
CA GLU A 123 -11.01 -4.38 -9.12
C GLU A 123 -12.26 -4.96 -8.46
N ASP A 124 -12.66 -6.17 -8.89
CA ASP A 124 -13.74 -6.93 -8.30
C ASP A 124 -13.39 -7.31 -6.85
N GLY A 125 -14.35 -7.11 -5.93
CA GLY A 125 -14.14 -7.39 -4.51
C GLY A 125 -13.76 -8.84 -4.23
N LYS A 126 -14.28 -9.79 -4.99
CA LYS A 126 -13.95 -11.20 -4.84
C LYS A 126 -12.48 -11.48 -5.19
N VAL A 127 -11.97 -10.84 -6.25
CA VAL A 127 -10.56 -10.95 -6.64
C VAL A 127 -9.67 -10.34 -5.55
N LEU A 128 -10.06 -9.19 -5.01
CA LEU A 128 -9.33 -8.55 -3.92
C LEU A 128 -9.29 -9.43 -2.67
N GLU A 129 -10.40 -10.08 -2.31
CA GLU A 129 -10.46 -11.01 -1.18
C GLU A 129 -9.51 -12.19 -1.39
N GLU A 130 -9.51 -12.78 -2.59
CA GLU A 130 -8.63 -13.89 -2.93
C GLU A 130 -7.16 -13.49 -2.86
N ASN A 131 -6.81 -12.31 -3.38
CA ASN A 131 -5.44 -11.81 -3.36
C ASN A 131 -4.98 -11.47 -1.93
N ALA A 132 -5.86 -10.91 -1.12
CA ALA A 132 -5.56 -10.67 0.30
C ALA A 132 -5.30 -11.99 1.04
N ALA A 133 -6.09 -13.03 0.77
CA ALA A 133 -5.91 -14.34 1.36
C ALA A 133 -4.56 -14.96 0.98
N LYS A 134 -4.16 -14.84 -0.29
CA LYS A 134 -2.85 -15.31 -0.76
C LYS A 134 -1.70 -14.63 -0.02
N LEU A 135 -1.78 -13.31 0.15
CA LEU A 135 -0.75 -12.57 0.88
C LEU A 135 -0.70 -12.94 2.35
N LYS A 136 -1.85 -13.04 3.01
CA LYS A 136 -1.90 -13.46 4.42
C LYS A 136 -1.28 -14.85 4.61
N ALA A 137 -1.57 -15.79 3.73
CA ALA A 137 -0.99 -17.12 3.79
C ALA A 137 0.53 -17.08 3.64
N ALA A 138 1.05 -16.25 2.74
CA ALA A 138 2.48 -16.12 2.51
C ALA A 138 3.20 -15.39 3.66
N LEU A 139 2.47 -14.60 4.46
CA LEU A 139 3.02 -13.88 5.62
C LEU A 139 3.06 -14.75 6.88
N SER A 140 2.36 -15.85 6.89
CA SER A 140 2.27 -16.75 8.05
C SER A 140 3.52 -17.60 8.23
#